data_d81b7fdc3e45aab05bb559fa6e6204a6
#
_entry.id   d81b7fdc3e45aab05bb559fa6e6204a6
#
_cell.length_a   1.000
_cell.length_b   1.000
_cell.length_c   1.000
_cell.angle_alpha   90.00
_cell.angle_beta   90.00
_cell.angle_gamma   90.00
#
_symmetry.space_group_name_H-M   'P 1'
#
loop_
_entity.id
_entity.type
_entity.pdbx_description
1 polymer ?
#
loop_
_entity_poly.entity_id
_entity_poly.type
_entity_poly.pdbx_seq_one_letter_code
_entity_poly.pdbx_strand_id
1 'polypeptide(L)'
;LCQGTNLLESRGDVRITLGNKVLETLSPTKTIIPGLGYVKETFAQGSPELKAKTVTVEKRDAGIAWGAVYAQYLSPISDVKQQGGELNVEKKLYVERISAGGSKSLQPVTEGTVLSVGDKIVARLTIRLDRTMDFVQLKDQRGACFEPIGSLSGYRWSNGLGYYAEVEDAATNFFFDHLGKGVYVLEHSYRIARGGTYETGLATIQCAYAPEYASHSAGGIIVIK
;
A
#
# COMPACT_ATOMS: atom_id res chain seq x y z
N LEU A 1 -18.29 21.32 -17.48
CA LEU A 1 -16.92 21.23 -18.06
C LEU A 1 -16.84 20.40 -19.35
N CYS A 2 -17.92 19.72 -19.75
CA CYS A 2 -17.97 18.93 -20.98
C CYS A 2 -18.75 19.59 -22.15
N GLN A 3 -19.08 20.86 -22.03
CA GLN A 3 -19.72 21.60 -23.13
C GLN A 3 -18.74 21.77 -24.31
N GLY A 4 -19.12 21.26 -25.46
CA GLY A 4 -18.31 21.34 -26.70
C GLY A 4 -17.36 20.17 -26.94
N THR A 5 -17.41 19.11 -26.15
CA THR A 5 -16.67 17.88 -26.38
C THR A 5 -17.64 16.71 -26.58
N ASN A 6 -17.37 15.84 -27.54
CA ASN A 6 -18.16 14.62 -27.80
C ASN A 6 -17.94 13.53 -26.73
N LEU A 7 -17.52 13.91 -25.52
CA LEU A 7 -17.21 12.97 -24.43
C LEU A 7 -18.43 12.16 -23.95
N LEU A 8 -19.63 12.74 -24.11
CA LEU A 8 -20.88 12.12 -23.69
C LEU A 8 -21.58 11.34 -24.81
N GLU A 9 -21.05 11.34 -26.03
CA GLU A 9 -21.64 10.63 -27.18
C GLU A 9 -21.31 9.15 -27.23
N SER A 10 -20.47 8.65 -26.31
CA SER A 10 -20.16 7.23 -26.27
C SER A 10 -21.38 6.40 -25.94
N ARG A 11 -21.70 5.44 -26.81
CA ARG A 11 -22.73 4.42 -26.56
C ARG A 11 -22.21 3.28 -25.68
N GLY A 12 -20.98 3.34 -25.22
CA GLY A 12 -20.34 2.30 -24.41
C GLY A 12 -19.94 1.06 -25.20
N ASP A 13 -19.79 1.15 -26.52
CA ASP A 13 -19.34 0.03 -27.35
C ASP A 13 -17.85 -0.27 -27.12
N VAL A 14 -17.60 -1.05 -26.11
CA VAL A 14 -16.27 -1.49 -25.72
C VAL A 14 -16.24 -3.01 -25.74
N ARG A 15 -15.31 -3.56 -26.51
CA ARG A 15 -15.00 -4.99 -26.51
C ARG A 15 -13.80 -5.24 -25.60
N ILE A 16 -13.95 -6.14 -24.65
CA ILE A 16 -12.86 -6.56 -23.77
C ILE A 16 -12.56 -8.03 -24.06
N THR A 17 -11.31 -8.33 -24.33
CA THR A 17 -10.85 -9.72 -24.56
C THR A 17 -9.89 -10.11 -23.45
N LEU A 18 -10.21 -11.17 -22.74
CA LEU A 18 -9.40 -11.75 -21.68
C LEU A 18 -9.06 -13.20 -22.03
N GLY A 19 -7.84 -13.43 -22.51
CA GLY A 19 -7.47 -14.70 -23.09
C GLY A 19 -8.37 -15.05 -24.29
N ASN A 20 -9.11 -16.15 -24.20
CA ASN A 20 -10.05 -16.58 -25.24
C ASN A 20 -11.49 -16.08 -25.02
N LYS A 21 -11.76 -15.39 -23.92
CA LYS A 21 -13.10 -14.89 -23.59
C LYS A 21 -13.28 -13.47 -24.07
N VAL A 22 -14.34 -13.24 -24.79
CA VAL A 22 -14.77 -11.92 -25.27
C VAL A 22 -15.92 -11.42 -24.39
N LEU A 23 -15.82 -10.18 -23.94
CA LEU A 23 -16.82 -9.50 -23.15
C LEU A 23 -17.33 -8.30 -23.95
N GLU A 24 -18.58 -8.39 -24.36
CA GLU A 24 -19.28 -7.29 -25.09
C GLU A 24 -20.05 -6.46 -24.07
N THR A 25 -19.79 -5.17 -23.99
CA THR A 25 -20.44 -4.27 -23.00
C THR A 25 -21.90 -3.95 -23.36
N LEU A 26 -22.25 -3.99 -24.63
CA LEU A 26 -23.61 -3.78 -25.12
C LEU A 26 -24.46 -5.06 -25.22
N SER A 27 -23.97 -6.19 -24.72
CA SER A 27 -24.76 -7.44 -24.76
C SER A 27 -26.04 -7.31 -23.93
N PRO A 28 -27.20 -7.68 -24.49
CA PRO A 28 -28.48 -7.62 -23.77
C PRO A 28 -28.57 -8.54 -22.55
N THR A 29 -27.65 -9.50 -22.44
CA THR A 29 -27.55 -10.42 -21.30
C THR A 29 -26.75 -9.89 -20.12
N LYS A 30 -26.13 -8.72 -20.26
CA LYS A 30 -25.29 -8.13 -19.20
C LYS A 30 -26.11 -7.16 -18.32
N THR A 31 -25.96 -7.36 -17.03
CA THR A 31 -26.57 -6.47 -16.03
C THR A 31 -25.78 -5.17 -16.00
N ILE A 32 -26.35 -4.10 -16.55
CA ILE A 32 -25.88 -2.74 -16.30
C ILE A 32 -26.32 -2.38 -14.88
N ILE A 33 -25.39 -1.91 -14.05
CA ILE A 33 -25.76 -1.47 -12.70
C ILE A 33 -26.57 -0.18 -12.84
N PRO A 34 -27.86 -0.18 -12.46
CA PRO A 34 -28.75 0.96 -12.65
C PRO A 34 -28.19 2.22 -11.94
N GLY A 35 -28.25 3.35 -12.64
CA GLY A 35 -27.84 4.65 -12.11
C GLY A 35 -26.33 4.94 -12.20
N LEU A 36 -25.46 3.93 -12.36
CA LEU A 36 -24.01 4.10 -12.46
C LEU A 36 -23.47 3.89 -13.88
N GLY A 37 -24.26 3.26 -14.77
CA GLY A 37 -23.91 3.11 -16.19
C GLY A 37 -22.67 2.29 -16.49
N TYR A 38 -22.23 1.40 -15.57
CA TYR A 38 -21.08 0.54 -15.82
C TYR A 38 -21.45 -0.95 -15.84
N VAL A 39 -20.64 -1.72 -16.53
CA VAL A 39 -20.72 -3.18 -16.59
C VAL A 39 -19.57 -3.76 -15.79
N LYS A 40 -19.86 -4.67 -14.87
CA LYS A 40 -18.87 -5.40 -14.06
C LYS A 40 -18.92 -6.88 -14.40
N GLU A 41 -17.76 -7.46 -14.64
CA GLU A 41 -17.56 -8.90 -14.77
C GLU A 41 -16.59 -9.36 -13.68
N THR A 42 -16.90 -10.49 -13.05
CA THR A 42 -16.07 -11.04 -11.96
C THR A 42 -15.73 -12.49 -12.30
N PHE A 43 -14.48 -12.85 -12.14
CA PHE A 43 -13.98 -14.21 -12.36
C PHE A 43 -13.62 -14.81 -11.00
N ALA A 44 -14.20 -15.97 -10.70
CA ALA A 44 -13.91 -16.66 -9.44
C ALA A 44 -12.53 -17.34 -9.50
N GLN A 45 -11.99 -17.64 -8.32
CA GLN A 45 -10.75 -18.42 -8.21
C GLN A 45 -10.87 -19.75 -8.98
N GLY A 46 -9.83 -20.07 -9.78
CA GLY A 46 -9.81 -21.27 -10.61
C GLY A 46 -10.40 -21.09 -12.01
N SER A 47 -11.02 -19.95 -12.34
CA SER A 47 -11.49 -19.66 -13.69
C SER A 47 -10.33 -19.70 -14.71
N PRO A 48 -10.54 -20.29 -15.89
CA PRO A 48 -9.51 -20.38 -16.92
C PRO A 48 -9.03 -19.00 -17.39
N GLU A 49 -9.86 -17.98 -17.31
CA GLU A 49 -9.58 -16.60 -17.67
C GLU A 49 -8.47 -15.99 -16.80
N LEU A 50 -8.31 -16.47 -15.55
CA LEU A 50 -7.24 -16.00 -14.65
C LEU A 50 -5.83 -16.39 -15.13
N LYS A 51 -5.72 -17.29 -16.10
CA LYS A 51 -4.45 -17.66 -16.75
C LYS A 51 -4.06 -16.69 -17.87
N ALA A 52 -4.96 -15.82 -18.27
CA ALA A 52 -4.70 -14.82 -19.31
C ALA A 52 -3.62 -13.84 -18.84
N LYS A 53 -2.63 -13.62 -19.70
CA LYS A 53 -1.53 -12.67 -19.44
C LYS A 53 -1.82 -11.25 -19.93
N THR A 54 -2.86 -11.11 -20.76
CA THR A 54 -3.21 -9.84 -21.41
C THR A 54 -4.71 -9.62 -21.36
N VAL A 55 -5.08 -8.37 -21.16
CA VAL A 55 -6.42 -7.84 -21.34
C VAL A 55 -6.36 -6.88 -22.50
N THR A 56 -7.15 -7.12 -23.55
CA THR A 56 -7.26 -6.22 -24.69
C THR A 56 -8.59 -5.47 -24.60
N VAL A 57 -8.54 -4.16 -24.68
CA VAL A 57 -9.72 -3.29 -24.66
C VAL A 57 -9.77 -2.55 -25.98
N GLU A 58 -10.86 -2.73 -26.72
CA GLU A 58 -11.12 -2.09 -28.02
C GLU A 58 -12.35 -1.20 -27.88
N LYS A 59 -12.17 0.10 -28.07
CA LYS A 59 -13.26 1.08 -28.14
C LYS A 59 -13.69 1.21 -29.59
N ARG A 60 -14.96 0.91 -29.92
CA ARG A 60 -15.47 0.82 -31.29
C ARG A 60 -16.27 2.04 -31.74
N ASP A 61 -16.85 2.76 -30.81
CA ASP A 61 -17.60 4.00 -31.08
C ASP A 61 -16.80 5.24 -30.68
N ALA A 62 -17.30 6.41 -31.06
CA ALA A 62 -16.72 7.70 -30.67
C ALA A 62 -16.87 7.96 -29.15
N GLY A 63 -16.12 8.90 -28.63
CA GLY A 63 -16.15 9.31 -27.24
C GLY A 63 -15.18 8.56 -26.35
N ILE A 64 -15.32 8.70 -25.03
CA ILE A 64 -14.43 8.14 -24.00
C ILE A 64 -15.19 7.08 -23.21
N ALA A 65 -14.53 5.96 -22.94
CA ALA A 65 -14.95 4.95 -21.98
C ALA A 65 -13.90 4.85 -20.87
N TRP A 66 -14.36 4.68 -19.65
CA TRP A 66 -13.52 4.45 -18.48
C TRP A 66 -13.62 3.00 -18.05
N GLY A 67 -12.53 2.43 -17.63
CA GLY A 67 -12.50 1.07 -17.14
C GLY A 67 -11.35 0.82 -16.20
N ALA A 68 -11.50 -0.23 -15.38
CA ALA A 68 -10.46 -0.69 -14.48
C ALA A 68 -10.42 -2.23 -14.46
N VAL A 69 -9.24 -2.78 -14.27
CA VAL A 69 -9.01 -4.20 -14.06
C VAL A 69 -8.46 -4.37 -12.65
N TYR A 70 -9.14 -5.19 -11.86
CA TYR A 70 -8.71 -5.51 -10.50
C TYR A 70 -8.30 -6.97 -10.43
N ALA A 71 -7.10 -7.24 -9.93
CA ALA A 71 -6.65 -8.58 -9.59
C ALA A 71 -6.51 -8.68 -8.06
N GLN A 72 -7.10 -9.72 -7.49
CA GLN A 72 -7.01 -9.99 -6.06
C GLN A 72 -6.46 -11.41 -5.85
N TYR A 73 -5.38 -11.52 -5.11
CA TYR A 73 -4.72 -12.78 -4.82
C TYR A 73 -4.06 -12.75 -3.44
N LEU A 74 -3.84 -13.92 -2.87
CA LEU A 74 -3.07 -14.07 -1.63
C LEU A 74 -1.60 -14.27 -1.98
N SER A 75 -0.74 -13.57 -1.26
CA SER A 75 0.72 -13.69 -1.38
C SER A 75 1.34 -13.60 0.02
N PRO A 76 2.43 -14.32 0.30
CA PRO A 76 3.24 -14.05 1.48
C PRO A 76 3.69 -12.58 1.50
N ILE A 77 3.77 -11.99 2.67
CA ILE A 77 4.19 -10.58 2.82
C ILE A 77 5.62 -10.38 2.28
N SER A 78 6.47 -11.38 2.44
CA SER A 78 7.85 -11.37 1.93
C SER A 78 7.97 -11.21 0.42
N ASP A 79 6.95 -11.63 -0.34
CA ASP A 79 6.94 -11.55 -1.80
C ASP A 79 6.39 -10.22 -2.31
N VAL A 80 5.82 -9.41 -1.42
CA VAL A 80 5.26 -8.10 -1.76
C VAL A 80 6.37 -7.12 -2.05
N LYS A 81 6.39 -6.59 -3.28
CA LYS A 81 7.32 -5.53 -3.71
C LYS A 81 6.71 -4.16 -3.45
N GLN A 82 7.55 -3.18 -3.21
CA GLN A 82 7.08 -1.80 -3.06
C GLN A 82 6.28 -1.35 -4.28
N GLN A 83 5.14 -0.70 -4.01
CA GLN A 83 4.31 -0.07 -5.03
C GLN A 83 3.84 1.29 -4.55
N GLY A 84 3.89 2.28 -5.43
CA GLY A 84 3.41 3.64 -5.17
C GLY A 84 3.63 4.53 -6.37
N GLY A 85 2.95 5.67 -6.37
CA GLY A 85 3.01 6.71 -7.39
C GLY A 85 3.27 8.07 -6.75
N GLU A 86 2.30 8.97 -6.91
CA GLU A 86 2.34 10.33 -6.35
C GLU A 86 2.41 10.36 -4.83
N LEU A 87 1.82 9.36 -4.17
CA LEU A 87 1.98 9.06 -2.76
C LEU A 87 2.80 7.78 -2.65
N ASN A 88 3.89 7.83 -1.90
CA ASN A 88 4.80 6.70 -1.78
C ASN A 88 5.28 6.52 -0.35
N VAL A 89 5.43 5.27 0.10
CA VAL A 89 6.00 4.92 1.40
C VAL A 89 7.09 3.85 1.25
N GLU A 90 8.20 4.06 1.90
CA GLU A 90 9.28 3.09 2.05
C GLU A 90 9.45 2.77 3.54
N LYS A 91 9.59 1.48 3.88
CA LYS A 91 9.91 1.01 5.22
C LYS A 91 11.27 0.37 5.25
N LYS A 92 12.13 0.84 6.17
CA LYS A 92 13.42 0.22 6.45
C LYS A 92 13.55 -0.05 7.94
N LEU A 93 14.09 -1.21 8.28
CA LEU A 93 14.38 -1.60 9.65
C LEU A 93 15.87 -1.41 9.94
N TYR A 94 16.16 -0.90 11.13
CA TYR A 94 17.50 -0.73 11.65
C TYR A 94 17.60 -1.36 13.03
N VAL A 95 18.70 -2.00 13.34
CA VAL A 95 19.00 -2.42 14.70
C VAL A 95 19.87 -1.37 15.39
N GLU A 96 19.47 -0.96 16.60
CA GLU A 96 20.28 -0.06 17.43
C GLU A 96 21.39 -0.86 18.08
N ARG A 97 22.64 -0.48 17.83
CA ARG A 97 23.83 -1.04 18.44
C ARG A 97 24.47 -0.02 19.37
N ILE A 98 24.90 -0.47 20.53
CA ILE A 98 25.60 0.35 21.52
C ILE A 98 27.06 -0.11 21.56
N SER A 99 27.99 0.79 21.26
CA SER A 99 29.42 0.51 21.38
C SER A 99 29.88 0.43 22.84
N ALA A 100 31.05 -0.13 23.09
CA ALA A 100 31.63 -0.18 24.43
C ALA A 100 31.80 1.20 25.09
N GLY A 101 31.90 2.28 24.29
CA GLY A 101 31.94 3.67 24.75
C GLY A 101 30.54 4.31 24.94
N GLY A 102 29.44 3.55 24.85
CA GLY A 102 28.08 4.05 25.04
C GLY A 102 27.46 4.77 23.82
N SER A 103 28.20 4.92 22.72
CA SER A 103 27.68 5.54 21.50
C SER A 103 26.68 4.62 20.82
N LYS A 104 25.52 5.20 20.41
CA LYS A 104 24.47 4.51 19.70
C LYS A 104 24.62 4.67 18.20
N SER A 105 24.44 3.59 17.46
CA SER A 105 24.45 3.58 16.01
C SER A 105 23.28 2.75 15.48
N LEU A 106 22.73 3.14 14.33
CA LEU A 106 21.69 2.40 13.62
C LEU A 106 22.33 1.67 12.45
N GLN A 107 22.24 0.33 12.47
CA GLN A 107 22.69 -0.51 11.39
C GLN A 107 21.50 -1.05 10.61
N PRO A 108 21.49 -0.96 9.26
CA PRO A 108 20.41 -1.50 8.47
C PRO A 108 20.24 -3.00 8.72
N VAL A 109 19.00 -3.44 8.86
CA VAL A 109 18.65 -4.85 8.88
C VAL A 109 18.56 -5.33 7.44
N THR A 110 19.48 -6.20 7.05
CA THR A 110 19.56 -6.82 5.73
C THR A 110 19.60 -8.32 5.86
N GLU A 111 19.55 -9.05 4.76
CA GLU A 111 19.76 -10.49 4.76
C GLU A 111 21.12 -10.82 5.42
N GLY A 112 21.11 -11.76 6.37
CA GLY A 112 22.28 -12.13 7.16
C GLY A 112 22.58 -11.26 8.38
N THR A 113 21.82 -10.20 8.64
CA THR A 113 21.96 -9.44 9.90
C THR A 113 21.61 -10.33 11.10
N VAL A 114 22.53 -10.43 12.05
CA VAL A 114 22.31 -11.19 13.27
C VAL A 114 21.49 -10.37 14.24
N LEU A 115 20.28 -10.86 14.52
CA LEU A 115 19.34 -10.28 15.48
C LEU A 115 19.15 -11.25 16.66
N SER A 116 18.94 -10.71 17.85
CA SER A 116 18.70 -11.46 19.08
C SER A 116 17.47 -10.92 19.83
N VAL A 117 16.88 -11.77 20.64
CA VAL A 117 15.81 -11.37 21.59
C VAL A 117 16.35 -10.25 22.48
N GLY A 118 15.56 -9.20 22.66
CA GLY A 118 15.94 -7.99 23.40
C GLY A 118 16.55 -6.88 22.55
N ASP A 119 16.99 -7.13 21.31
CA ASP A 119 17.45 -6.09 20.42
C ASP A 119 16.37 -5.02 20.19
N LYS A 120 16.82 -3.77 20.09
CA LYS A 120 15.95 -2.66 19.72
C LYS A 120 16.02 -2.44 18.22
N ILE A 121 14.86 -2.51 17.58
CA ILE A 121 14.67 -2.23 16.16
C ILE A 121 14.05 -0.84 16.00
N VAL A 122 14.56 -0.07 15.07
CA VAL A 122 13.98 1.22 14.64
C VAL A 122 13.40 1.03 13.25
N ALA A 123 12.09 1.20 13.14
CA ALA A 123 11.40 1.26 11.85
C ALA A 123 11.45 2.71 11.35
N ARG A 124 12.07 2.91 10.20
CA ARG A 124 12.10 4.20 9.50
C ARG A 124 11.14 4.13 8.34
N LEU A 125 10.16 5.03 8.35
CA LEU A 125 9.14 5.19 7.34
C LEU A 125 9.43 6.48 6.58
N THR A 126 9.74 6.36 5.30
CA THR A 126 9.98 7.51 4.43
C THR A 126 8.75 7.70 3.54
N ILE A 127 8.06 8.83 3.71
CA ILE A 127 6.88 9.20 2.94
C ILE A 127 7.30 10.23 1.89
N ARG A 128 6.87 10.06 0.65
CA ARG A 128 7.12 11.00 -0.46
C ARG A 128 5.80 11.39 -1.10
N LEU A 129 5.58 12.69 -1.29
CA LEU A 129 4.42 13.23 -1.96
C LEU A 129 4.86 14.20 -3.08
N ASP A 130 4.28 14.06 -4.26
CA ASP A 130 4.48 15.00 -5.37
C ASP A 130 3.54 16.21 -5.31
N ARG A 131 2.50 16.13 -4.47
CA ARG A 131 1.50 17.16 -4.23
C ARG A 131 1.03 17.15 -2.78
N THR A 132 0.35 18.22 -2.39
CA THR A 132 -0.32 18.31 -1.09
C THR A 132 -1.52 17.37 -1.03
N MET A 133 -1.68 16.68 0.10
CA MET A 133 -2.81 15.79 0.38
C MET A 133 -3.32 15.99 1.80
N ASP A 134 -4.63 15.91 1.97
CA ASP A 134 -5.29 15.99 3.26
C ASP A 134 -5.82 14.63 3.69
N PHE A 135 -5.92 14.42 5.00
CA PHE A 135 -6.45 13.20 5.61
C PHE A 135 -5.75 11.91 5.13
N VAL A 136 -4.43 11.88 5.34
CA VAL A 136 -3.61 10.72 4.97
C VAL A 136 -3.44 9.81 6.18
N GLN A 137 -3.67 8.51 5.97
CA GLN A 137 -3.42 7.46 6.94
C GLN A 137 -2.21 6.63 6.50
N LEU A 138 -1.26 6.44 7.42
CA LEU A 138 -0.16 5.49 7.28
C LEU A 138 -0.33 4.42 8.34
N LYS A 139 -0.41 3.16 7.94
CA LYS A 139 -0.43 1.99 8.81
C LYS A 139 0.88 1.22 8.66
N ASP A 140 1.63 1.10 9.74
CA ASP A 140 2.82 0.26 9.81
C ASP A 140 2.52 -1.04 10.55
N GLN A 141 2.32 -2.12 9.81
CA GLN A 141 2.21 -3.46 10.37
C GLN A 141 3.57 -3.93 10.88
N ARG A 142 3.58 -4.63 12.01
CA ARG A 142 4.80 -5.19 12.58
C ARG A 142 4.82 -6.70 12.52
N GLY A 143 6.02 -7.27 12.46
CA GLY A 143 6.20 -8.71 12.58
C GLY A 143 5.80 -9.21 13.98
N ALA A 144 5.32 -10.45 14.08
CA ALA A 144 4.82 -11.02 15.33
C ALA A 144 5.89 -11.17 16.44
N CYS A 145 7.16 -10.97 16.11
CA CYS A 145 8.28 -10.95 17.06
C CYS A 145 8.50 -9.57 17.71
N PHE A 146 7.81 -8.52 17.26
CA PHE A 146 8.07 -7.15 17.69
C PHE A 146 7.04 -6.67 18.71
N GLU A 147 7.53 -6.08 19.79
CA GLU A 147 6.73 -5.31 20.74
C GLU A 147 7.05 -3.82 20.61
N PRO A 148 6.04 -2.93 20.60
CA PRO A 148 6.27 -1.51 20.48
C PRO A 148 6.96 -0.93 21.71
N ILE A 149 7.93 -0.06 21.50
CA ILE A 149 8.51 0.76 22.55
C ILE A 149 7.79 2.10 22.57
N GLY A 150 7.12 2.40 23.69
CA GLY A 150 6.25 3.57 23.79
C GLY A 150 4.86 3.28 23.21
N SER A 151 4.03 2.62 24.00
CA SER A 151 2.70 2.12 23.61
C SER A 151 1.56 3.14 23.75
N LEU A 152 1.83 4.38 24.13
CA LEU A 152 0.79 5.39 24.31
C LEU A 152 0.39 6.00 22.96
N SER A 153 -0.91 5.93 22.67
CA SER A 153 -1.51 6.66 21.55
C SER A 153 -1.65 8.14 21.88
N GLY A 154 -1.59 9.02 20.90
CA GLY A 154 -1.76 10.45 21.08
C GLY A 154 -1.16 11.30 19.98
N TYR A 155 -1.40 12.61 20.09
CA TYR A 155 -0.80 13.59 19.20
C TYR A 155 0.70 13.71 19.42
N ARG A 156 1.42 13.81 18.32
CA ARG A 156 2.88 13.95 18.29
C ARG A 156 3.29 15.03 17.31
N TRP A 157 4.45 15.62 17.59
CA TRP A 157 5.07 16.60 16.72
C TRP A 157 6.55 16.25 16.55
N SER A 158 6.99 16.05 15.32
CA SER A 158 8.38 15.73 15.03
C SER A 158 8.79 16.34 13.68
N ASN A 159 9.93 17.02 13.65
CA ASN A 159 10.51 17.62 12.45
C ASN A 159 9.54 18.51 11.65
N GLY A 160 8.74 19.31 12.34
CA GLY A 160 7.73 20.17 11.70
C GLY A 160 6.46 19.46 11.23
N LEU A 161 6.31 18.17 11.53
CA LEU A 161 5.17 17.34 11.17
C LEU A 161 4.34 17.02 12.41
N GLY A 162 3.06 17.42 12.40
CA GLY A 162 2.06 17.04 13.41
C GLY A 162 1.28 15.83 12.93
N TYR A 163 1.05 14.87 13.81
CA TYR A 163 0.26 13.66 13.51
C TYR A 163 -0.31 13.04 14.78
N TYR A 164 -1.40 12.30 14.63
CA TYR A 164 -1.89 11.43 15.69
C TYR A 164 -1.32 10.03 15.46
N ALA A 165 -0.70 9.44 16.49
CA ALA A 165 -0.22 8.06 16.47
C ALA A 165 -1.14 7.19 17.33
N GLU A 166 -1.62 6.09 16.76
CA GLU A 166 -2.40 5.06 17.43
C GLU A 166 -1.61 3.75 17.43
N VAL A 167 -1.32 3.24 18.63
CA VAL A 167 -0.55 2.00 18.79
C VAL A 167 -1.51 0.86 19.09
N GLU A 168 -1.59 -0.09 18.17
CA GLU A 168 -2.37 -1.31 18.26
C GLU A 168 -1.45 -2.54 18.42
N ASP A 169 -2.02 -3.72 18.68
CA ASP A 169 -1.25 -4.95 18.88
C ASP A 169 -0.41 -5.37 17.67
N ALA A 170 -0.95 -5.24 16.46
CA ALA A 170 -0.32 -5.70 15.23
C ALA A 170 0.22 -4.56 14.33
N ALA A 171 -0.07 -3.31 14.67
CA ALA A 171 0.28 -2.16 13.84
C ALA A 171 0.46 -0.88 14.67
N THR A 172 1.06 0.13 14.03
CA THR A 172 0.98 1.52 14.47
C THR A 172 0.39 2.33 13.33
N ASN A 173 -0.71 3.03 13.60
CA ASN A 173 -1.35 3.93 12.66
C ASN A 173 -0.89 5.37 12.91
N PHE A 174 -0.67 6.11 11.83
CA PHE A 174 -0.34 7.53 11.87
C PHE A 174 -1.35 8.26 11.00
N PHE A 175 -1.99 9.26 11.58
CA PHE A 175 -3.01 10.08 10.91
C PHE A 175 -2.50 11.49 10.75
N PHE A 176 -2.55 11.98 9.53
CA PHE A 176 -2.11 13.32 9.15
C PHE A 176 -3.32 14.09 8.62
N ASP A 177 -3.64 15.22 9.22
CA ASP A 177 -4.70 16.09 8.71
C ASP A 177 -4.26 16.74 7.39
N HIS A 178 -2.97 17.08 7.30
CA HIS A 178 -2.41 17.76 6.14
C HIS A 178 -0.94 17.35 5.92
N LEU A 179 -0.61 16.95 4.70
CA LEU A 179 0.76 16.70 4.25
C LEU A 179 1.05 17.54 2.99
N GLY A 180 1.97 18.47 3.09
CA GLY A 180 2.47 19.21 1.93
C GLY A 180 3.28 18.32 0.98
N LYS A 181 3.49 18.78 -0.25
CA LYS A 181 4.45 18.17 -1.17
C LYS A 181 5.83 18.11 -0.51
N GLY A 182 6.48 16.94 -0.50
CA GLY A 182 7.78 16.78 0.12
C GLY A 182 8.15 15.36 0.49
N VAL A 183 9.17 15.27 1.32
CA VAL A 183 9.67 14.02 1.89
C VAL A 183 9.65 14.11 3.40
N TYR A 184 9.01 13.16 4.04
CA TYR A 184 8.90 13.09 5.50
C TYR A 184 9.49 11.78 6.00
N VAL A 185 10.15 11.82 7.13
CA VAL A 185 10.73 10.64 7.77
C VAL A 185 10.15 10.52 9.17
N LEU A 186 9.52 9.36 9.44
CA LEU A 186 9.05 8.98 10.75
C LEU A 186 9.89 7.80 11.25
N GLU A 187 10.19 7.82 12.53
CA GLU A 187 10.86 6.70 13.19
C GLU A 187 10.10 6.31 14.45
N HIS A 188 9.91 5.02 14.62
CA HIS A 188 9.42 4.45 15.86
C HIS A 188 10.14 3.12 16.15
N SER A 189 10.07 2.66 17.40
CA SER A 189 10.94 1.58 17.85
C SER A 189 10.15 0.39 18.34
N TYR A 190 10.72 -0.78 18.13
CA TYR A 190 10.27 -2.07 18.63
C TYR A 190 11.36 -2.74 19.45
N ARG A 191 10.96 -3.64 20.34
CA ARG A 191 11.84 -4.62 20.98
C ARG A 191 11.55 -5.99 20.39
N ILE A 192 12.58 -6.75 20.08
CA ILE A 192 12.45 -8.15 19.68
C ILE A 192 12.10 -8.97 20.92
N ALA A 193 10.92 -9.58 20.92
CA ALA A 193 10.40 -10.36 22.05
C ALA A 193 10.59 -11.87 21.89
N ARG A 194 10.74 -12.38 20.65
CA ARG A 194 10.78 -13.82 20.38
C ARG A 194 11.78 -14.17 19.28
N GLY A 195 12.50 -15.29 19.47
CA GLY A 195 13.35 -15.89 18.45
C GLY A 195 12.55 -16.65 17.39
N GLY A 196 13.10 -16.82 16.21
CA GLY A 196 12.49 -17.53 15.08
C GLY A 196 12.60 -16.77 13.76
N THR A 197 11.86 -17.23 12.75
CA THR A 197 11.78 -16.61 11.45
C THR A 197 10.42 -15.92 11.29
N TYR A 198 10.42 -14.65 10.95
CA TYR A 198 9.22 -13.82 10.90
C TYR A 198 9.19 -12.93 9.67
N GLU A 199 7.99 -12.64 9.20
CA GLU A 199 7.77 -11.56 8.22
C GLU A 199 7.79 -10.20 8.93
N THR A 200 8.30 -9.17 8.24
CA THR A 200 8.52 -7.83 8.83
C THR A 200 7.25 -6.99 8.93
N GLY A 201 6.17 -7.41 8.28
CA GLY A 201 4.98 -6.58 8.06
C GLY A 201 5.19 -5.50 7.00
N LEU A 202 4.11 -4.92 6.53
CA LEU A 202 4.09 -3.86 5.51
C LEU A 202 3.75 -2.51 6.12
N ALA A 203 4.31 -1.44 5.55
CA ALA A 203 3.76 -0.11 5.71
C ALA A 203 2.84 0.19 4.53
N THR A 204 1.62 0.64 4.81
CA THR A 204 0.64 1.06 3.79
C THR A 204 0.21 2.49 4.07
N ILE A 205 0.13 3.31 3.03
CA ILE A 205 -0.30 4.71 3.14
C ILE A 205 -1.40 4.98 2.13
N GLN A 206 -2.40 5.75 2.53
CA GLN A 206 -3.55 6.06 1.69
C GLN A 206 -4.15 7.41 2.06
N CYS A 207 -4.61 8.17 1.05
CA CYS A 207 -5.46 9.32 1.25
C CYS A 207 -6.91 8.86 1.50
N ALA A 208 -7.53 9.29 2.61
CA ALA A 208 -8.83 8.80 3.04
C ALA A 208 -9.96 9.15 2.05
N TYR A 209 -9.91 10.33 1.44
CA TYR A 209 -10.94 10.81 0.51
C TYR A 209 -10.57 10.64 -0.97
N ALA A 210 -9.36 10.18 -1.27
CA ALA A 210 -8.88 9.89 -2.61
C ALA A 210 -8.09 8.57 -2.61
N PRO A 211 -8.76 7.41 -2.46
CA PRO A 211 -8.14 6.10 -2.24
C PRO A 211 -7.28 5.62 -3.41
N GLU A 212 -7.39 6.23 -4.58
CA GLU A 212 -6.49 6.03 -5.71
C GLU A 212 -5.04 6.44 -5.39
N TYR A 213 -4.84 7.37 -4.44
CA TYR A 213 -3.53 7.70 -3.89
C TYR A 213 -3.23 6.77 -2.73
N ALA A 214 -2.71 5.61 -3.06
CA ALA A 214 -2.30 4.60 -2.11
C ALA A 214 -0.94 4.02 -2.49
N SER A 215 -0.20 3.57 -1.48
CA SER A 215 1.11 2.94 -1.65
C SER A 215 1.36 1.94 -0.54
N HIS A 216 2.25 1.01 -0.79
CA HIS A 216 2.78 0.12 0.24
C HIS A 216 4.28 -0.12 0.07
N SER A 217 4.94 -0.40 1.17
CA SER A 217 6.35 -0.80 1.19
C SER A 217 6.54 -2.23 0.68
N ALA A 218 7.79 -2.60 0.43
CA ALA A 218 8.16 -4.00 0.29
C ALA A 218 8.01 -4.74 1.63
N GLY A 219 7.73 -6.02 1.55
CA GLY A 219 7.83 -6.96 2.66
C GLY A 219 9.24 -7.56 2.76
N GLY A 220 9.46 -8.35 3.81
CA GLY A 220 10.72 -9.05 4.02
C GLY A 220 10.63 -10.11 5.11
N ILE A 221 11.68 -10.90 5.24
CA ILE A 221 11.85 -11.91 6.28
C ILE A 221 13.04 -11.52 7.15
N ILE A 222 12.91 -11.76 8.44
CA ILE A 222 14.00 -11.62 9.42
C ILE A 222 14.15 -12.91 10.20
N VAL A 223 15.40 -13.20 10.56
CA VAL A 223 15.75 -14.36 11.39
C VAL A 223 16.35 -13.86 12.70
N ILE A 224 15.82 -14.34 13.81
CA ILE A 224 16.18 -13.96 15.19
C ILE A 224 16.69 -15.20 15.90
N LYS A 225 17.89 -15.10 16.43
CA LYS A 225 18.53 -16.14 17.23
C LYS A 225 18.20 -16.02 18.71
#